data_52aed41690ae04068c488c18b17efdaf
#
_entry.id   52aed41690ae04068c488c18b17efdaf
#
_cell.length_a   1.000
_cell.length_b   1.000
_cell.length_c   1.000
_cell.angle_alpha   90.00
_cell.angle_beta   90.00
_cell.angle_gamma   90.00
#
_symmetry.space_group_name_H-M   'P 1'
#
loop_
_entity.id
_entity.type
_entity.pdbx_description
1 polymer ?
#
loop_
_entity_poly.entity_id
_entity_poly.type
_entity_poly.pdbx_seq_one_letter_code
_entity_poly.pdbx_strand_id
1 'polypeptide(L)'
;MDREKLLDMLTLHEGLELKPYKCTSDKLTIGIGRNIEDIGITEEEARYLLQNDVDRILKEVEHWSFLEKLDEVRQAVILDMVFNMGVSRFNANTWVKTFAAIQDENWEKAANEMLDSKWAKQV
;
A
#
# COMPACT_ATOMS: atom_id res chain seq x y z
N MET A 1 17.67 -29.15 -18.24
CA MET A 1 16.25 -28.85 -18.14
C MET A 1 16.02 -27.44 -18.70
N ASP A 2 14.98 -27.27 -19.49
CA ASP A 2 14.63 -25.96 -20.03
C ASP A 2 13.65 -25.25 -19.04
N ARG A 3 14.17 -24.29 -18.31
CA ARG A 3 13.43 -23.54 -17.28
C ARG A 3 12.26 -22.75 -17.88
N GLU A 4 12.48 -22.13 -19.05
CA GLU A 4 11.44 -21.34 -19.71
C GLU A 4 10.24 -22.19 -20.10
N LYS A 5 10.49 -23.39 -20.67
CA LYS A 5 9.42 -24.31 -21.03
C LYS A 5 8.62 -24.77 -19.81
N LEU A 6 9.31 -25.00 -18.69
CA LEU A 6 8.65 -25.38 -17.44
C LEU A 6 7.77 -24.25 -16.92
N LEU A 7 8.28 -23.02 -16.92
CA LEU A 7 7.52 -21.84 -16.50
C LEU A 7 6.27 -21.65 -17.36
N ASP A 8 6.40 -21.79 -18.66
CA ASP A 8 5.28 -21.65 -19.59
C ASP A 8 4.22 -22.72 -19.34
N MET A 9 4.66 -23.97 -19.14
CA MET A 9 3.76 -25.08 -18.86
C MET A 9 3.00 -24.87 -17.55
N LEU A 10 3.70 -24.46 -16.49
CA LEU A 10 3.08 -24.20 -15.19
C LEU A 10 2.10 -23.03 -15.25
N THR A 11 2.44 -21.98 -15.98
CA THR A 11 1.56 -20.83 -16.19
C THR A 11 0.26 -21.29 -16.88
N LEU A 12 0.39 -22.15 -17.88
CA LEU A 12 -0.78 -22.67 -18.59
C LEU A 12 -1.65 -23.54 -17.69
N HIS A 13 -1.02 -24.41 -16.89
CA HIS A 13 -1.75 -25.36 -16.03
C HIS A 13 -2.38 -24.69 -14.81
N GLU A 14 -1.64 -23.78 -14.16
CA GLU A 14 -2.10 -23.14 -12.92
C GLU A 14 -2.97 -21.92 -13.18
N GLY A 15 -2.77 -21.22 -14.31
CA GLY A 15 -3.44 -19.98 -14.62
C GLY A 15 -2.87 -18.82 -13.82
N LEU A 16 -3.40 -17.62 -14.07
CA LEU A 16 -3.00 -16.39 -13.38
C LEU A 16 -4.20 -15.79 -12.66
N GLU A 17 -4.11 -15.73 -11.34
CA GLU A 17 -5.13 -15.10 -10.50
C GLU A 17 -4.48 -13.99 -9.67
N LEU A 18 -4.92 -12.76 -9.88
CA LEU A 18 -4.34 -11.59 -9.20
C LEU A 18 -4.93 -11.33 -7.82
N LYS A 19 -5.97 -12.08 -7.44
CA LYS A 19 -6.57 -12.03 -6.12
C LYS A 19 -6.57 -13.41 -5.49
N PRO A 20 -6.54 -13.49 -4.16
CA PRO A 20 -6.50 -14.79 -3.50
C PRO A 20 -7.77 -15.60 -3.73
N TYR A 21 -7.60 -16.90 -3.83
CA TYR A 21 -8.70 -17.86 -4.00
C TYR A 21 -8.35 -19.15 -3.26
N LYS A 22 -9.34 -19.99 -3.06
CA LYS A 22 -9.13 -21.32 -2.48
C LYS A 22 -8.91 -22.33 -3.60
N CYS A 23 -7.79 -23.06 -3.55
CA CYS A 23 -7.52 -24.11 -4.52
C CYS A 23 -8.34 -25.37 -4.20
N THR A 24 -8.19 -26.45 -5.01
CA THR A 24 -8.92 -27.71 -4.84
C THR A 24 -8.64 -28.38 -3.49
N SER A 25 -7.48 -28.10 -2.88
CA SER A 25 -7.11 -28.59 -1.54
C SER A 25 -7.55 -27.64 -0.43
N ASP A 26 -8.38 -26.65 -0.73
CA ASP A 26 -8.91 -25.65 0.22
C ASP A 26 -7.80 -24.78 0.85
N LYS A 27 -6.73 -24.54 0.10
CA LYS A 27 -5.61 -23.68 0.53
C LYS A 27 -5.69 -22.33 -0.15
N LEU A 28 -5.47 -21.26 0.62
CA LEU A 28 -5.44 -19.91 0.09
C LEU A 28 -4.28 -19.75 -0.88
N THR A 29 -4.57 -19.38 -2.13
CA THR A 29 -3.65 -19.41 -3.27
C THR A 29 -3.75 -18.10 -4.05
N ILE A 30 -2.66 -17.65 -4.67
CA ILE A 30 -2.63 -16.44 -5.50
C ILE A 30 -1.57 -16.55 -6.57
N GLY A 31 -1.70 -15.73 -7.62
CA GLY A 31 -0.71 -15.66 -8.70
C GLY A 31 -0.80 -16.86 -9.60
N ILE A 32 0.31 -17.52 -9.82
CA ILE A 32 0.40 -18.71 -10.67
C ILE A 32 0.54 -19.94 -9.74
N GLY A 33 -0.57 -20.27 -9.07
CA GLY A 33 -0.62 -21.45 -8.21
C GLY A 33 0.18 -21.37 -6.91
N ARG A 34 0.50 -20.15 -6.42
CA ARG A 34 1.24 -20.01 -5.16
C ARG A 34 0.32 -20.28 -3.97
N ASN A 35 0.55 -21.37 -3.26
CA ASN A 35 -0.12 -21.65 -1.99
C ASN A 35 0.47 -20.71 -0.91
N ILE A 36 -0.15 -19.55 -0.71
CA ILE A 36 0.36 -18.57 0.25
C ILE A 36 0.05 -18.95 1.70
N GLU A 37 -0.93 -19.82 1.90
CA GLU A 37 -1.29 -20.28 3.24
C GLU A 37 -0.16 -21.08 3.88
N ASP A 38 0.44 -22.02 3.14
CA ASP A 38 1.49 -22.89 3.64
C ASP A 38 2.90 -22.39 3.31
N ILE A 39 3.09 -21.79 2.14
CA ILE A 39 4.41 -21.37 1.64
C ILE A 39 4.73 -19.93 2.01
N GLY A 40 3.72 -19.05 1.98
CA GLY A 40 3.90 -17.62 2.20
C GLY A 40 4.65 -16.95 1.04
N ILE A 41 5.38 -15.91 1.34
CA ILE A 41 6.21 -15.20 0.37
C ILE A 41 7.63 -15.02 0.92
N THR A 42 8.59 -14.81 0.03
CA THR A 42 9.97 -14.52 0.41
C THR A 42 10.12 -13.04 0.76
N GLU A 43 11.21 -12.68 1.44
CA GLU A 43 11.53 -11.27 1.71
C GLU A 43 11.67 -10.49 0.41
N GLU A 44 12.30 -11.07 -0.61
CA GLU A 44 12.46 -10.44 -1.92
C GLU A 44 11.09 -10.15 -2.56
N GLU A 45 10.19 -11.11 -2.51
CA GLU A 45 8.82 -10.93 -3.00
C GLU A 45 8.08 -9.85 -2.22
N ALA A 46 8.23 -9.83 -0.89
CA ALA A 46 7.62 -8.81 -0.04
C ALA A 46 8.11 -7.41 -0.38
N ARG A 47 9.42 -7.25 -0.61
CA ARG A 47 10.02 -5.96 -0.99
C ARG A 47 9.56 -5.50 -2.36
N TYR A 48 9.41 -6.43 -3.30
CA TYR A 48 8.88 -6.13 -4.62
C TYR A 48 7.44 -5.63 -4.56
N LEU A 49 6.61 -6.31 -3.75
CA LEU A 49 5.23 -5.87 -3.51
C LEU A 49 5.19 -4.47 -2.89
N LEU A 50 6.09 -4.21 -1.94
CA LEU A 50 6.17 -2.91 -1.29
C LEU A 50 6.51 -1.80 -2.30
N GLN A 51 7.47 -2.04 -3.20
CA GLN A 51 7.82 -1.06 -4.23
C GLN A 51 6.61 -0.74 -5.12
N ASN A 52 5.87 -1.77 -5.52
CA ASN A 52 4.66 -1.59 -6.32
C ASN A 52 3.58 -0.84 -5.53
N ASP A 53 3.45 -1.11 -4.24
CA ASP A 53 2.50 -0.42 -3.37
C ASP A 53 2.86 1.07 -3.24
N VAL A 54 4.14 1.38 -3.08
CA VAL A 54 4.61 2.78 -3.01
C VAL A 54 4.33 3.50 -4.33
N ASP A 55 4.63 2.87 -5.46
CA ASP A 55 4.33 3.45 -6.78
C ASP A 55 2.84 3.73 -6.94
N ARG A 56 2.00 2.81 -6.46
CA ARG A 56 0.55 2.97 -6.52
C ARG A 56 0.07 4.15 -5.68
N ILE A 57 0.53 4.26 -4.43
CA ILE A 57 0.09 5.37 -3.57
C ILE A 57 0.60 6.72 -4.05
N LEU A 58 1.83 6.78 -4.60
CA LEU A 58 2.36 8.01 -5.18
C LEU A 58 1.49 8.50 -6.33
N LYS A 59 1.02 7.57 -7.16
CA LYS A 59 0.12 7.90 -8.26
C LYS A 59 -1.24 8.38 -7.75
N GLU A 60 -1.78 7.74 -6.72
CA GLU A 60 -3.07 8.10 -6.12
C GLU A 60 -3.06 9.51 -5.53
N VAL A 61 -1.92 10.00 -5.05
CA VAL A 61 -1.79 11.32 -4.42
C VAL A 61 -1.09 12.36 -5.29
N GLU A 62 -0.80 12.05 -6.55
CA GLU A 62 -0.08 12.98 -7.43
C GLU A 62 -0.78 14.33 -7.62
N HIS A 63 -2.11 14.36 -7.42
CA HIS A 63 -2.90 15.58 -7.49
C HIS A 63 -2.81 16.45 -6.21
N TRP A 64 -2.16 15.95 -5.15
CA TRP A 64 -1.96 16.70 -3.92
C TRP A 64 -0.74 17.62 -4.07
N SER A 65 -0.98 18.82 -4.65
CA SER A 65 0.11 19.76 -4.97
C SER A 65 0.92 20.22 -3.76
N PHE A 66 0.33 20.21 -2.56
CA PHE A 66 1.04 20.59 -1.35
C PHE A 66 2.18 19.64 -0.98
N LEU A 67 2.09 18.38 -1.43
CA LEU A 67 3.06 17.34 -1.06
C LEU A 67 4.48 17.69 -1.49
N GLU A 68 4.64 18.21 -2.70
CA GLU A 68 5.94 18.61 -3.25
C GLU A 68 6.59 19.75 -2.46
N LYS A 69 5.80 20.55 -1.74
CA LYS A 69 6.28 21.70 -0.96
C LYS A 69 6.75 21.30 0.43
N LEU A 70 6.44 20.07 0.85
CA LEU A 70 6.86 19.57 2.15
C LEU A 70 8.32 19.08 2.09
N ASP A 71 9.00 19.14 3.24
CA ASP A 71 10.31 18.50 3.38
C ASP A 71 10.15 16.96 3.35
N GLU A 72 11.28 16.27 3.20
CA GLU A 72 11.28 14.81 3.07
C GLU A 72 10.65 14.10 4.26
N VAL A 73 10.87 14.59 5.48
CA VAL A 73 10.33 13.98 6.69
C VAL A 73 8.81 14.09 6.72
N ARG A 74 8.28 15.28 6.41
CA ARG A 74 6.83 15.49 6.38
C ARG A 74 6.16 14.74 5.25
N GLN A 75 6.80 14.68 4.07
CA GLN A 75 6.32 13.86 2.97
C GLN A 75 6.19 12.39 3.39
N ALA A 76 7.23 11.86 4.05
CA ALA A 76 7.25 10.48 4.50
C ALA A 76 6.12 10.19 5.49
N VAL A 77 5.85 11.10 6.42
CA VAL A 77 4.76 10.93 7.39
C VAL A 77 3.41 10.85 6.70
N ILE A 78 3.15 11.77 5.76
CA ILE A 78 1.88 11.80 5.02
C ILE A 78 1.72 10.53 4.18
N LEU A 79 2.77 10.13 3.49
CA LEU A 79 2.73 8.92 2.66
C LEU A 79 2.57 7.65 3.47
N ASP A 80 3.15 7.60 4.69
CA ASP A 80 2.95 6.48 5.61
C ASP A 80 1.48 6.38 6.03
N MET A 81 0.83 7.50 6.29
CA MET A 81 -0.59 7.53 6.61
C MET A 81 -1.45 7.07 5.42
N VAL A 82 -1.10 7.48 4.20
CA VAL A 82 -1.77 7.01 2.98
C VAL A 82 -1.60 5.50 2.83
N PHE A 83 -0.39 5.00 3.05
CA PHE A 83 -0.10 3.57 2.97
C PHE A 83 -0.96 2.77 3.96
N ASN A 84 -1.06 3.24 5.19
CA ASN A 84 -1.81 2.56 6.25
C ASN A 84 -3.32 2.62 6.05
N MET A 85 -3.85 3.78 5.67
CA MET A 85 -5.30 4.01 5.65
C MET A 85 -5.91 3.99 4.26
N GLY A 86 -5.13 4.30 3.22
CA GLY A 86 -5.64 4.53 1.87
C GLY A 86 -6.22 5.94 1.70
N VAL A 87 -6.27 6.41 0.46
CA VAL A 87 -6.77 7.76 0.14
C VAL A 87 -8.26 7.94 0.44
N SER A 88 -9.03 6.86 0.48
CA SER A 88 -10.45 6.94 0.80
C SER A 88 -10.70 7.34 2.26
N ARG A 89 -9.75 7.03 3.15
CA ARG A 89 -9.84 7.33 4.57
C ARG A 89 -8.98 8.52 4.99
N PHE A 90 -7.92 8.80 4.24
CA PHE A 90 -7.00 9.90 4.54
C PHE A 90 -6.96 10.87 3.37
N ASN A 91 -7.76 11.94 3.46
CA ASN A 91 -7.86 12.98 2.44
C ASN A 91 -8.44 14.26 3.06
N ALA A 92 -8.52 15.33 2.26
CA ALA A 92 -8.98 16.65 2.73
C ALA A 92 -10.43 16.64 3.22
N ASN A 93 -11.25 15.70 2.79
CA ASN A 93 -12.66 15.61 3.18
C ASN A 93 -12.86 14.84 4.50
N THR A 94 -11.94 13.94 4.84
CA THR A 94 -12.01 13.12 6.05
C THR A 94 -11.14 13.65 7.19
N TRP A 95 -10.01 14.27 6.85
CA TRP A 95 -9.08 14.89 7.79
C TRP A 95 -9.01 16.40 7.56
N VAL A 96 -10.19 17.03 7.62
CA VAL A 96 -10.37 18.45 7.22
C VAL A 96 -9.42 19.39 7.94
N LYS A 97 -9.35 19.30 9.27
CA LYS A 97 -8.53 20.20 10.08
C LYS A 97 -7.04 19.97 9.86
N THR A 98 -6.63 18.72 9.74
CA THR A 98 -5.22 18.36 9.47
C THR A 98 -4.78 18.90 8.12
N PHE A 99 -5.56 18.66 7.07
CA PHE A 99 -5.22 19.11 5.71
C PHE A 99 -5.20 20.64 5.62
N ALA A 100 -6.16 21.32 6.28
CA ALA A 100 -6.19 22.78 6.33
C ALA A 100 -4.93 23.32 7.02
N ALA A 101 -4.53 22.72 8.13
CA ALA A 101 -3.33 23.14 8.86
C ALA A 101 -2.05 22.88 8.04
N ILE A 102 -1.98 21.80 7.30
CA ILE A 102 -0.84 21.50 6.42
C ILE A 102 -0.74 22.53 5.30
N GLN A 103 -1.86 22.87 4.67
CA GLN A 103 -1.89 23.87 3.59
C GLN A 103 -1.52 25.26 4.10
N ASP A 104 -1.85 25.57 5.35
CA ASP A 104 -1.48 26.84 5.99
C ASP A 104 -0.06 26.80 6.59
N GLU A 105 0.64 25.70 6.42
CA GLU A 105 1.98 25.47 6.98
C GLU A 105 2.01 25.59 8.51
N ASN A 106 0.88 25.33 9.16
CA ASN A 106 0.78 25.33 10.62
C ASN A 106 1.05 23.90 11.14
N TRP A 107 2.34 23.59 11.26
CA TRP A 107 2.80 22.24 11.60
C TRP A 107 2.39 21.80 13.00
N GLU A 108 2.37 22.72 13.94
CA GLU A 108 1.94 22.41 15.31
C GLU A 108 0.49 21.98 15.36
N LYS A 109 -0.39 22.71 14.68
CA LYS A 109 -1.81 22.38 14.61
C LYS A 109 -2.04 21.07 13.86
N ALA A 110 -1.32 20.88 12.75
CA ALA A 110 -1.40 19.63 11.98
C ALA A 110 -1.04 18.42 12.84
N ALA A 111 0.07 18.53 13.60
CA ALA A 111 0.52 17.46 14.49
C ALA A 111 -0.50 17.19 15.60
N ASN A 112 -1.06 18.24 16.20
CA ASN A 112 -2.07 18.10 17.26
C ASN A 112 -3.33 17.43 16.74
N GLU A 113 -3.80 17.77 15.55
CA GLU A 113 -4.97 17.15 14.94
C GLU A 113 -4.72 15.68 14.64
N MET A 114 -3.51 15.32 14.19
CA MET A 114 -3.13 13.93 13.95
C MET A 114 -3.14 13.12 15.25
N LEU A 115 -2.60 13.69 16.35
CA LEU A 115 -2.55 13.02 17.64
C LEU A 115 -3.95 12.85 18.25
N ASP A 116 -4.88 13.74 17.95
CA ASP A 116 -6.25 13.69 18.44
C ASP A 116 -7.15 12.78 17.59
N SER A 117 -6.61 12.14 16.60
CA SER A 117 -7.37 11.30 15.68
C SER A 117 -7.61 9.90 16.22
N LYS A 118 -8.63 9.22 15.69
CA LYS A 118 -8.87 7.81 15.97
C LYS A 118 -7.72 6.93 15.51
N TRP A 119 -7.08 7.29 14.40
CA TRP A 119 -5.93 6.57 13.88
C TRP A 119 -4.79 6.51 14.88
N ALA A 120 -4.41 7.66 15.46
CA ALA A 120 -3.34 7.73 16.46
C ALA A 120 -3.66 6.88 17.71
N LYS A 121 -4.93 6.78 18.06
CA LYS A 121 -5.38 5.99 19.22
C LYS A 121 -5.37 4.48 18.93
N GLN A 122 -5.36 4.09 17.65
CA GLN A 122 -5.37 2.67 17.24
C GLN A 122 -3.96 2.10 17.03
N VAL A 123 -2.97 2.94 16.85
CA VAL A 123 -1.58 2.53 16.66
C VAL A 123 -0.76 2.78 17.92
#